data_4306668bbe69b06494498f7b90358131
#
_entry.id   4306668bbe69b06494498f7b90358131
#
_cell.length_a   1.000
_cell.length_b   1.000
_cell.length_c   1.000
_cell.angle_alpha   90.00
_cell.angle_beta   90.00
_cell.angle_gamma   90.00
#
_symmetry.space_group_name_H-M   'P 1'
#
loop_
_entity.id
_entity.type
_entity.pdbx_description
1 polymer ?
#
loop_
_entity_poly.entity_id
_entity_poly.type
_entity_poly.pdbx_seq_one_letter_code
_entity_poly.pdbx_strand_id
1 'polypeptide(L)'
;MKLLSLCASIAVFGLFSSFSGAQELERFVRYSQADGEIHWGMVHGDEVYQLAGAPYETMEHTGTKFMRDELRMEAPVDPKLVFMTALNFRSHITGEPAEYPGLFIVPASSIVGPEDAIVRPAESENLHYEAEMAVVIGKRAENVTVDEAHEYIFGVTAGNDVSERAWQSGDIQWVRAKGSKGFNAVGPELVRGADYNNLQITGRHNGEVVQGQNSSDMIFGMEEMVSYISQYFVLEPGDM
;
A
#
# COMPACT_ATOMS: atom_id res chain seq x y z
N MET A 1 37.43 -54.91 46.22
CA MET A 1 37.40 -54.48 44.80
C MET A 1 36.15 -53.68 44.54
N LYS A 2 36.22 -52.36 44.52
CA LYS A 2 35.09 -51.46 44.22
C LYS A 2 35.29 -50.91 42.81
N LEU A 3 34.39 -51.23 41.89
CA LEU A 3 34.36 -50.60 40.57
C LEU A 3 33.73 -49.21 40.69
N LEU A 4 34.47 -48.20 40.28
CA LEU A 4 33.94 -46.85 40.02
C LEU A 4 33.39 -46.83 38.59
N SER A 5 32.12 -46.51 38.44
CA SER A 5 31.47 -46.22 37.19
C SER A 5 31.61 -44.71 36.92
N LEU A 6 32.29 -44.36 35.80
CA LEU A 6 32.44 -42.97 35.34
C LEU A 6 31.34 -42.66 34.35
N CYS A 7 30.35 -41.87 34.74
CA CYS A 7 29.32 -41.33 33.81
C CYS A 7 29.91 -40.08 33.15
N ALA A 8 30.19 -40.15 31.86
CA ALA A 8 30.52 -39.00 31.04
C ALA A 8 29.21 -38.35 30.51
N SER A 9 28.89 -37.15 31.00
CA SER A 9 27.83 -36.32 30.48
C SER A 9 28.31 -35.58 29.22
N ILE A 10 27.76 -35.95 28.09
CA ILE A 10 27.96 -35.19 26.82
C ILE A 10 26.97 -34.04 26.81
N ALA A 11 27.46 -32.83 27.01
CA ALA A 11 26.66 -31.60 26.78
C ALA A 11 26.65 -31.33 25.28
N VAL A 12 25.48 -31.54 24.65
CA VAL A 12 25.22 -31.12 23.28
C VAL A 12 24.86 -29.63 23.31
N PHE A 13 25.83 -28.79 22.95
CA PHE A 13 25.59 -27.40 22.65
C PHE A 13 24.88 -27.30 21.29
N GLY A 14 23.57 -27.15 21.31
CA GLY A 14 22.78 -26.80 20.14
C GLY A 14 23.10 -25.35 19.73
N LEU A 15 23.85 -25.18 18.66
CA LEU A 15 23.97 -23.90 17.95
C LEU A 15 22.60 -23.56 17.35
N PHE A 16 21.83 -22.74 18.04
CA PHE A 16 20.70 -22.04 17.41
C PHE A 16 21.27 -20.98 16.50
N SER A 17 21.43 -21.32 15.23
CA SER A 17 21.60 -20.32 14.16
C SER A 17 20.26 -19.58 14.06
N SER A 18 20.20 -18.38 14.58
CA SER A 18 19.15 -17.44 14.25
C SER A 18 19.30 -17.09 12.76
N PHE A 19 18.61 -17.82 11.90
CA PHE A 19 18.31 -17.34 10.57
C PHE A 19 17.44 -16.11 10.74
N SER A 20 18.01 -14.93 10.56
CA SER A 20 17.26 -13.72 10.21
C SER A 20 16.72 -13.98 8.80
N GLY A 21 15.56 -14.66 8.72
CA GLY A 21 14.84 -14.83 7.49
C GLY A 21 14.35 -13.45 7.06
N ALA A 22 14.76 -12.99 5.88
CA ALA A 22 14.06 -11.89 5.23
C ALA A 22 12.57 -12.27 5.20
N GLN A 23 11.69 -11.39 5.65
CA GLN A 23 10.25 -11.63 5.62
C GLN A 23 9.87 -11.90 4.16
N GLU A 24 9.21 -13.03 3.90
CA GLU A 24 8.79 -13.39 2.55
C GLU A 24 7.71 -12.40 2.11
N LEU A 25 7.90 -11.79 0.93
CA LEU A 25 6.92 -10.87 0.37
C LEU A 25 5.76 -11.66 -0.22
N GLU A 26 4.57 -11.38 0.24
CA GLU A 26 3.34 -11.91 -0.32
C GLU A 26 2.70 -10.87 -1.24
N ARG A 27 2.30 -11.29 -2.42
CA ARG A 27 1.76 -10.41 -3.46
C ARG A 27 0.35 -10.81 -3.81
N PHE A 28 -0.54 -9.85 -3.79
CA PHE A 28 -1.95 -10.03 -4.07
C PHE A 28 -2.37 -9.14 -5.23
N VAL A 29 -3.30 -9.64 -6.01
CA VAL A 29 -3.92 -8.93 -7.14
C VAL A 29 -5.43 -8.98 -7.02
N ARG A 30 -6.07 -7.95 -7.56
CA ARG A 30 -7.50 -7.95 -7.86
C ARG A 30 -7.62 -7.95 -9.37
N TYR A 31 -8.46 -8.80 -9.91
CA TYR A 31 -8.51 -9.03 -11.36
C TYR A 31 -9.93 -9.31 -11.83
N SER A 32 -10.18 -9.05 -13.10
CA SER A 32 -11.40 -9.46 -13.78
C SER A 32 -11.12 -10.46 -14.88
N GLN A 33 -12.14 -11.26 -15.20
CA GLN A 33 -12.16 -12.20 -16.29
C GLN A 33 -13.09 -11.71 -17.41
N ALA A 34 -13.23 -12.51 -18.47
CA ALA A 34 -14.04 -12.18 -19.63
C ALA A 34 -15.55 -12.00 -19.32
N ASP A 35 -16.04 -12.55 -18.20
CA ASP A 35 -17.40 -12.38 -17.70
C ASP A 35 -17.62 -11.06 -16.96
N GLY A 36 -16.53 -10.32 -16.65
CA GLY A 36 -16.54 -9.07 -15.90
C GLY A 36 -16.61 -9.22 -14.39
N GLU A 37 -16.64 -10.44 -13.87
CA GLU A 37 -16.57 -10.72 -12.43
C GLU A 37 -15.19 -10.37 -11.88
N ILE A 38 -15.17 -9.71 -10.71
CA ILE A 38 -13.94 -9.27 -10.05
C ILE A 38 -13.59 -10.23 -8.92
N HIS A 39 -12.35 -10.68 -8.92
CA HIS A 39 -11.82 -11.65 -7.97
C HIS A 39 -10.53 -11.15 -7.33
N TRP A 40 -10.16 -11.77 -6.21
CA TRP A 40 -8.87 -11.61 -5.56
C TRP A 40 -8.00 -12.85 -5.78
N GLY A 41 -6.70 -12.67 -5.80
CA GLY A 41 -5.76 -13.77 -5.92
C GLY A 41 -4.40 -13.47 -5.31
N MET A 42 -3.72 -14.54 -4.93
CA MET A 42 -2.34 -14.52 -4.47
C MET A 42 -1.41 -14.92 -5.62
N VAL A 43 -0.33 -14.17 -5.81
CA VAL A 43 0.61 -14.37 -6.92
C VAL A 43 1.74 -15.29 -6.50
N HIS A 44 1.97 -16.34 -7.28
CA HIS A 44 3.12 -17.24 -7.18
C HIS A 44 3.79 -17.40 -8.57
N GLY A 45 4.88 -16.69 -8.77
CA GLY A 45 5.52 -16.63 -10.10
C GLY A 45 4.59 -15.99 -11.12
N ASP A 46 4.27 -16.74 -12.17
CA ASP A 46 3.35 -16.31 -13.24
C ASP A 46 1.90 -16.81 -13.02
N GLU A 47 1.63 -17.49 -11.92
CA GLU A 47 0.30 -18.00 -11.58
C GLU A 47 -0.37 -17.12 -10.53
N VAL A 48 -1.69 -17.00 -10.62
CA VAL A 48 -2.58 -16.34 -9.66
C VAL A 48 -3.52 -17.38 -9.07
N TYR A 49 -3.43 -17.58 -7.77
CA TYR A 49 -4.27 -18.50 -7.00
C TYR A 49 -5.44 -17.71 -6.44
N GLN A 50 -6.65 -18.04 -6.89
CA GLN A 50 -7.87 -17.34 -6.51
C GLN A 50 -8.16 -17.49 -5.01
N LEU A 51 -8.44 -16.36 -4.35
CA LEU A 51 -8.92 -16.29 -2.98
C LEU A 51 -10.45 -16.19 -2.93
N ALA A 52 -11.02 -16.63 -1.82
CA ALA A 52 -12.46 -16.55 -1.57
C ALA A 52 -12.96 -15.11 -1.30
N GLY A 53 -12.05 -14.17 -1.03
CA GLY A 53 -12.35 -12.76 -0.77
C GLY A 53 -11.09 -11.92 -0.74
N ALA A 54 -11.19 -10.69 -0.24
CA ALA A 54 -10.05 -9.80 -0.10
C ALA A 54 -9.01 -10.37 0.87
N PRO A 55 -7.69 -10.23 0.60
CA PRO A 55 -6.64 -10.87 1.38
C PRO A 55 -6.56 -10.36 2.83
N TYR A 56 -7.06 -9.18 3.11
CA TYR A 56 -7.18 -8.64 4.47
C TYR A 56 -8.43 -9.16 5.22
N GLU A 57 -9.32 -9.89 4.55
CA GLU A 57 -10.50 -10.55 5.15
C GLU A 57 -10.29 -12.06 5.26
N THR A 58 -9.75 -12.68 4.22
CA THR A 58 -9.53 -14.13 4.15
C THR A 58 -8.34 -14.50 3.29
N MET A 59 -7.61 -15.54 3.71
CA MET A 59 -6.53 -16.17 2.94
C MET A 59 -6.96 -17.53 2.38
N GLU A 60 -8.27 -17.83 2.38
CA GLU A 60 -8.81 -19.10 1.89
C GLU A 60 -8.72 -19.17 0.36
N HIS A 61 -8.06 -20.22 -0.14
CA HIS A 61 -7.95 -20.51 -1.57
C HIS A 61 -9.19 -21.25 -2.06
N THR A 62 -9.73 -20.82 -3.20
CA THR A 62 -10.88 -21.51 -3.84
C THR A 62 -10.48 -22.82 -4.53
N GLY A 63 -9.18 -23.05 -4.72
CA GLY A 63 -8.63 -24.16 -5.51
C GLY A 63 -8.49 -23.86 -7.00
N THR A 64 -8.93 -22.69 -7.45
CA THR A 64 -8.80 -22.24 -8.85
C THR A 64 -7.52 -21.43 -9.03
N LYS A 65 -6.87 -21.57 -10.18
CA LYS A 65 -5.71 -20.76 -10.56
C LYS A 65 -5.72 -20.41 -12.03
N PHE A 66 -5.03 -19.34 -12.38
CA PHE A 66 -4.94 -18.80 -13.73
C PHE A 66 -3.51 -18.39 -14.03
N MET A 67 -3.15 -18.29 -15.30
CA MET A 67 -1.95 -17.57 -15.71
C MET A 67 -2.23 -16.06 -15.62
N ARG A 68 -1.25 -15.30 -15.14
CA ARG A 68 -1.39 -13.86 -14.91
C ARG A 68 -1.70 -13.08 -16.19
N ASP A 69 -1.14 -13.49 -17.32
CA ASP A 69 -1.32 -12.88 -18.63
C ASP A 69 -2.71 -13.12 -19.25
N GLU A 70 -3.49 -14.06 -18.69
CA GLU A 70 -4.89 -14.31 -19.07
C GLU A 70 -5.89 -13.38 -18.35
N LEU A 71 -5.41 -12.58 -17.36
CA LEU A 71 -6.24 -11.78 -16.48
C LEU A 71 -6.07 -10.29 -16.74
N ARG A 72 -7.18 -9.54 -16.63
CA ARG A 72 -7.11 -8.08 -16.58
C ARG A 72 -6.92 -7.66 -15.13
N MET A 73 -5.83 -6.92 -14.87
CA MET A 73 -5.53 -6.40 -13.54
C MET A 73 -6.44 -5.22 -13.22
N GLU A 74 -7.07 -5.30 -12.06
CA GLU A 74 -7.87 -4.22 -11.47
C GLU A 74 -7.08 -3.53 -10.35
N ALA A 75 -7.57 -2.40 -9.82
CA ALA A 75 -6.98 -1.81 -8.63
C ALA A 75 -6.95 -2.85 -7.50
N PRO A 76 -5.78 -3.17 -6.90
CA PRO A 76 -5.66 -4.21 -5.88
C PRO A 76 -6.15 -3.73 -4.50
N VAL A 77 -7.20 -2.91 -4.50
CA VAL A 77 -7.88 -2.30 -3.36
C VAL A 77 -9.35 -2.11 -3.69
N ASP A 78 -10.19 -2.05 -2.66
CA ASP A 78 -11.61 -1.70 -2.75
C ASP A 78 -12.02 -0.85 -1.53
N PRO A 79 -11.43 0.35 -1.37
CA PRO A 79 -11.57 1.15 -0.17
C PRO A 79 -12.95 1.81 -0.09
N LYS A 80 -13.41 2.03 1.16
CA LYS A 80 -14.54 2.92 1.45
C LYS A 80 -14.07 4.35 1.70
N LEU A 81 -12.90 4.48 2.34
CA LEU A 81 -12.24 5.75 2.63
C LEU A 81 -10.84 5.75 2.02
N VAL A 82 -10.49 6.90 1.42
CA VAL A 82 -9.15 7.14 0.89
C VAL A 82 -8.64 8.45 1.48
N PHE A 83 -7.71 8.33 2.42
CA PHE A 83 -6.96 9.46 2.96
C PHE A 83 -5.72 9.70 2.13
N MET A 84 -5.47 10.96 1.83
CA MET A 84 -4.26 11.41 1.14
C MET A 84 -3.49 12.35 2.05
N THR A 85 -2.16 12.30 1.95
CA THR A 85 -1.30 13.18 2.74
C THR A 85 -0.69 14.28 1.87
N ALA A 86 -0.69 15.50 2.39
CA ALA A 86 -0.11 16.66 1.71
C ALA A 86 1.25 16.99 2.29
N LEU A 87 2.23 17.30 1.41
CA LEU A 87 3.53 17.88 1.78
C LEU A 87 4.30 17.04 2.82
N ASN A 88 4.23 15.71 2.72
CA ASN A 88 4.81 14.80 3.70
C ASN A 88 6.28 14.41 3.42
N PHE A 89 6.94 15.00 2.44
CA PHE A 89 8.36 14.77 2.16
C PHE A 89 9.19 16.02 2.41
N ARG A 90 10.36 15.86 3.04
CA ARG A 90 11.30 16.95 3.34
C ARG A 90 11.68 17.75 2.10
N SER A 91 11.82 17.09 0.96
CA SER A 91 12.18 17.73 -0.32
C SER A 91 11.07 18.62 -0.90
N HIS A 92 9.82 18.48 -0.42
CA HIS A 92 8.65 19.20 -0.96
C HIS A 92 8.29 20.45 -0.15
N ILE A 93 8.96 20.68 0.98
CA ILE A 93 8.68 21.83 1.84
C ILE A 93 9.88 22.76 1.95
N THR A 94 9.60 24.03 2.19
CA THR A 94 10.57 25.05 2.57
C THR A 94 10.25 25.53 3.99
N GLY A 95 11.25 25.53 4.88
CA GLY A 95 11.08 25.91 6.28
C GLY A 95 10.74 24.73 7.19
N GLU A 96 10.09 25.03 8.31
CA GLU A 96 9.73 24.01 9.30
C GLU A 96 8.52 23.19 8.84
N PRO A 97 8.52 21.88 9.13
CA PRO A 97 7.36 21.03 8.89
C PRO A 97 6.12 21.53 9.63
N ALA A 98 4.94 21.14 9.13
CA ALA A 98 3.70 21.33 9.89
C ALA A 98 3.75 20.53 11.20
N GLU A 99 3.02 21.00 12.21
CA GLU A 99 2.92 20.32 13.52
C GLU A 99 2.14 19.00 13.43
N TYR A 100 1.22 18.90 12.47
CA TYR A 100 0.36 17.72 12.23
C TYR A 100 0.36 17.35 10.74
N PRO A 101 0.07 16.08 10.41
CA PRO A 101 -0.09 15.65 9.03
C PRO A 101 -1.17 16.45 8.29
N GLY A 102 -0.84 16.99 7.14
CA GLY A 102 -1.82 17.58 6.23
C GLY A 102 -2.63 16.45 5.56
N LEU A 103 -3.94 16.41 5.82
CA LEU A 103 -4.82 15.34 5.30
C LEU A 103 -5.92 15.91 4.41
N PHE A 104 -6.26 15.16 3.37
CA PHE A 104 -7.47 15.36 2.59
C PHE A 104 -8.08 14.00 2.19
N ILE A 105 -9.33 14.02 1.79
CA ILE A 105 -10.07 12.81 1.38
C ILE A 105 -10.39 12.93 -0.11
N VAL A 106 -10.23 11.83 -0.82
CA VAL A 106 -10.72 11.69 -2.20
C VAL A 106 -11.82 10.63 -2.27
N PRO A 107 -12.78 10.76 -3.20
CA PRO A 107 -13.80 9.74 -3.40
C PRO A 107 -13.20 8.40 -3.80
N ALA A 108 -13.65 7.29 -3.22
CA ALA A 108 -13.24 5.94 -3.65
C ALA A 108 -13.49 5.70 -5.15
N SER A 109 -14.48 6.37 -5.74
CA SER A 109 -14.77 6.32 -7.18
C SER A 109 -13.71 6.98 -8.07
N SER A 110 -12.71 7.65 -7.50
CA SER A 110 -11.55 8.16 -8.24
C SER A 110 -10.47 7.09 -8.49
N ILE A 111 -10.54 5.96 -7.75
CA ILE A 111 -9.61 4.84 -7.89
C ILE A 111 -9.82 4.14 -9.22
N VAL A 112 -8.72 3.85 -9.90
CA VAL A 112 -8.68 3.04 -11.13
C VAL A 112 -7.52 2.05 -11.07
N GLY A 113 -7.59 1.01 -11.88
CA GLY A 113 -6.58 -0.02 -11.98
C GLY A 113 -5.34 0.39 -12.80
N PRO A 114 -4.32 -0.48 -12.85
CA PRO A 114 -3.03 -0.15 -13.47
C PRO A 114 -3.10 0.07 -14.99
N GLU A 115 -4.10 -0.49 -15.67
CA GLU A 115 -4.26 -0.39 -17.13
C GLU A 115 -5.38 0.56 -17.54
N ASP A 116 -6.04 1.19 -16.56
CA ASP A 116 -7.10 2.14 -16.84
C ASP A 116 -6.54 3.48 -17.33
N ALA A 117 -7.29 4.10 -18.22
CA ALA A 117 -6.94 5.41 -18.73
C ALA A 117 -7.30 6.51 -17.73
N ILE A 118 -6.34 7.37 -17.44
CA ILE A 118 -6.58 8.65 -16.77
C ILE A 118 -7.06 9.64 -17.83
N VAL A 119 -8.36 9.95 -17.79
CA VAL A 119 -8.96 10.87 -18.77
C VAL A 119 -8.86 12.29 -18.26
N ARG A 120 -8.05 13.11 -18.96
CA ARG A 120 -7.94 14.54 -18.65
C ARG A 120 -9.30 15.22 -18.90
N PRO A 121 -9.89 15.88 -17.88
CA PRO A 121 -11.10 16.71 -18.09
C PRO A 121 -10.89 17.83 -19.09
N ALA A 122 -11.91 18.21 -19.84
CA ALA A 122 -11.81 19.21 -20.91
C ALA A 122 -11.35 20.58 -20.40
N GLU A 123 -11.75 20.92 -19.17
CA GLU A 123 -11.42 22.18 -18.50
C GLU A 123 -10.08 22.16 -17.76
N SER A 124 -9.38 21.02 -17.76
CA SER A 124 -8.08 20.90 -17.08
C SER A 124 -7.00 21.65 -17.86
N GLU A 125 -6.27 22.51 -17.17
CA GLU A 125 -5.21 23.31 -17.76
C GLU A 125 -3.82 22.78 -17.44
N ASN A 126 -3.63 22.23 -16.21
CA ASN A 126 -2.31 21.88 -15.70
C ASN A 126 -2.34 20.56 -14.90
N LEU A 127 -2.42 19.43 -15.62
CA LEU A 127 -2.49 18.10 -15.05
C LEU A 127 -1.07 17.55 -14.80
N HIS A 128 -0.81 17.14 -13.55
CA HIS A 128 0.44 16.54 -13.12
C HIS A 128 0.24 15.11 -12.61
N TYR A 129 1.26 14.27 -12.77
CA TYR A 129 1.40 12.99 -12.08
C TYR A 129 2.09 13.20 -10.73
N GLU A 130 1.83 12.30 -9.78
CA GLU A 130 2.54 12.19 -8.51
C GLU A 130 2.66 10.69 -8.17
N ALA A 131 3.85 10.13 -8.36
CA ALA A 131 4.12 8.75 -7.97
C ALA A 131 4.19 8.65 -6.45
N GLU A 132 3.37 7.77 -5.87
CA GLU A 132 3.15 7.65 -4.44
C GLU A 132 3.22 6.19 -3.98
N MET A 133 3.37 6.01 -2.68
CA MET A 133 3.13 4.77 -1.98
C MET A 133 1.79 4.86 -1.25
N ALA A 134 0.94 3.87 -1.46
CA ALA A 134 -0.31 3.76 -0.75
C ALA A 134 -0.26 2.59 0.24
N VAL A 135 -0.70 2.84 1.48
CA VAL A 135 -0.82 1.85 2.54
C VAL A 135 -2.27 1.39 2.65
N VAL A 136 -2.48 0.08 2.79
CA VAL A 136 -3.81 -0.53 2.92
C VAL A 136 -4.01 -1.06 4.34
N ILE A 137 -5.14 -0.72 4.95
CA ILE A 137 -5.51 -1.14 6.30
C ILE A 137 -5.96 -2.61 6.30
N GLY A 138 -5.49 -3.37 7.27
CA GLY A 138 -5.80 -4.79 7.42
C GLY A 138 -6.74 -5.14 8.57
N LYS A 139 -6.84 -4.25 9.56
CA LYS A 139 -7.70 -4.43 10.75
C LYS A 139 -8.42 -3.11 11.04
N ARG A 140 -9.63 -3.19 11.58
CA ARG A 140 -10.35 -1.99 12.05
C ARG A 140 -9.52 -1.22 13.06
N ALA A 141 -9.18 0.03 12.74
CA ALA A 141 -8.34 0.91 13.54
C ALA A 141 -9.16 2.08 14.09
N GLU A 142 -9.15 2.23 15.43
CA GLU A 142 -9.82 3.30 16.17
C GLU A 142 -9.01 3.62 17.42
N ASN A 143 -8.52 4.85 17.56
CA ASN A 143 -7.66 5.30 18.67
C ASN A 143 -6.39 4.45 18.85
N VAL A 144 -5.74 4.07 17.76
CA VAL A 144 -4.53 3.25 17.76
C VAL A 144 -3.33 4.11 18.14
N THR A 145 -2.44 3.58 18.97
CA THR A 145 -1.17 4.23 19.28
C THR A 145 -0.15 4.07 18.14
N VAL A 146 0.87 4.92 18.10
CA VAL A 146 1.93 4.82 17.07
C VAL A 146 2.64 3.46 17.13
N ASP A 147 2.93 2.98 18.34
CA ASP A 147 3.64 1.71 18.55
C ASP A 147 2.83 0.49 18.06
N GLU A 148 1.50 0.56 18.11
CA GLU A 148 0.60 -0.52 17.67
C GLU A 148 0.22 -0.41 16.18
N ALA A 149 0.38 0.77 15.57
CA ALA A 149 -0.17 1.07 14.24
C ALA A 149 0.33 0.11 13.13
N HIS A 150 1.56 -0.41 13.25
CA HIS A 150 2.12 -1.39 12.31
C HIS A 150 1.27 -2.67 12.22
N GLU A 151 0.57 -3.07 13.27
CA GLU A 151 -0.31 -4.25 13.27
C GLU A 151 -1.59 -4.07 12.46
N TYR A 152 -1.96 -2.82 12.15
CA TYR A 152 -3.17 -2.46 11.42
C TYR A 152 -2.91 -2.27 9.92
N ILE A 153 -1.66 -2.18 9.51
CA ILE A 153 -1.25 -2.08 8.12
C ILE A 153 -1.17 -3.48 7.51
N PHE A 154 -1.98 -3.74 6.47
CA PHE A 154 -1.93 -5.01 5.74
C PHE A 154 -0.74 -5.05 4.79
N GLY A 155 -0.52 -3.99 4.04
CA GLY A 155 0.53 -3.93 3.03
C GLY A 155 0.51 -2.63 2.26
N VAL A 156 1.29 -2.61 1.17
CA VAL A 156 1.50 -1.41 0.35
C VAL A 156 1.26 -1.70 -1.13
N THR A 157 0.88 -0.66 -1.85
CA THR A 157 0.81 -0.66 -3.31
C THR A 157 1.36 0.65 -3.86
N ALA A 158 1.72 0.69 -5.15
CA ALA A 158 2.05 1.93 -5.81
C ALA A 158 0.79 2.72 -6.15
N GLY A 159 0.90 4.05 -6.13
CA GLY A 159 -0.18 4.96 -6.48
C GLY A 159 0.29 6.08 -7.41
N ASN A 160 -0.67 6.73 -8.04
CA ASN A 160 -0.46 7.96 -8.79
C ASN A 160 -1.55 8.96 -8.41
N ASP A 161 -1.18 9.95 -7.57
CA ASP A 161 -2.06 11.03 -7.14
C ASP A 161 -2.10 12.13 -8.22
N VAL A 162 -2.86 11.89 -9.27
CA VAL A 162 -2.98 12.86 -10.37
C VAL A 162 -3.63 14.15 -9.88
N SER A 163 -2.98 15.26 -10.17
CA SER A 163 -3.31 16.58 -9.63
C SER A 163 -3.55 17.59 -10.73
N GLU A 164 -4.70 18.25 -10.70
CA GLU A 164 -4.94 19.42 -11.52
C GLU A 164 -4.54 20.68 -10.74
N ARG A 165 -3.41 21.27 -11.08
CA ARG A 165 -2.76 22.33 -10.28
C ARG A 165 -3.50 23.66 -10.27
N ALA A 166 -4.17 24.02 -11.35
CA ALA A 166 -4.98 25.23 -11.37
C ALA A 166 -6.18 25.12 -10.44
N TRP A 167 -6.83 23.93 -10.40
CA TRP A 167 -7.93 23.67 -9.46
C TRP A 167 -7.43 23.57 -8.02
N GLN A 168 -6.29 22.92 -7.80
CA GLN A 168 -5.68 22.80 -6.48
C GLN A 168 -5.39 24.17 -5.84
N SER A 169 -4.97 25.15 -6.65
CA SER A 169 -4.69 26.51 -6.15
C SER A 169 -5.96 27.37 -6.00
N GLY A 170 -7.03 27.07 -6.73
CA GLY A 170 -8.24 27.86 -6.78
C GLY A 170 -9.39 27.35 -5.91
N ASP A 171 -9.47 26.05 -5.67
CA ASP A 171 -10.55 25.44 -4.91
C ASP A 171 -10.27 25.48 -3.40
N ILE A 172 -11.31 25.69 -2.58
CA ILE A 172 -11.19 25.66 -1.12
C ILE A 172 -10.79 24.25 -0.63
N GLN A 173 -11.33 23.22 -1.28
CA GLN A 173 -11.04 21.81 -1.02
C GLN A 173 -10.48 21.16 -2.27
N TRP A 174 -9.51 20.26 -2.12
CA TRP A 174 -8.84 19.61 -3.25
C TRP A 174 -9.63 18.43 -3.87
N VAL A 175 -10.90 18.24 -3.49
CA VAL A 175 -11.70 17.10 -3.94
C VAL A 175 -11.75 16.99 -5.47
N ARG A 176 -11.99 18.11 -6.18
CA ARG A 176 -12.00 18.12 -7.64
C ARG A 176 -10.60 17.99 -8.21
N ALA A 177 -9.64 18.69 -7.62
CA ALA A 177 -8.27 18.74 -8.11
C ALA A 177 -7.52 17.40 -8.00
N LYS A 178 -7.87 16.58 -7.02
CA LYS A 178 -7.22 15.32 -6.65
C LYS A 178 -8.12 14.08 -6.79
N GLY A 179 -9.42 14.25 -6.65
CA GLY A 179 -10.41 13.17 -6.60
C GLY A 179 -11.31 13.08 -7.83
N SER A 180 -10.97 13.72 -8.96
CA SER A 180 -11.71 13.55 -10.21
C SER A 180 -11.63 12.10 -10.70
N LYS A 181 -12.60 11.69 -11.50
CA LYS A 181 -12.72 10.32 -12.00
C LYS A 181 -11.42 9.85 -12.63
N GLY A 182 -10.86 8.75 -12.10
CA GLY A 182 -9.64 8.12 -12.61
C GLY A 182 -8.35 8.84 -12.22
N PHE A 183 -8.38 9.80 -11.29
CA PHE A 183 -7.15 10.51 -10.88
C PHE A 183 -6.27 9.71 -9.93
N ASN A 184 -6.78 8.65 -9.33
CA ASN A 184 -6.02 7.83 -8.38
C ASN A 184 -5.84 6.41 -8.93
N ALA A 185 -4.84 6.24 -9.81
CA ALA A 185 -4.45 4.93 -10.30
C ALA A 185 -3.60 4.21 -9.26
N VAL A 186 -3.94 2.97 -8.91
CA VAL A 186 -3.22 2.15 -7.92
C VAL A 186 -2.95 0.74 -8.44
N GLY A 187 -1.85 0.16 -8.02
CA GLY A 187 -1.47 -1.21 -8.36
C GLY A 187 -0.07 -1.33 -8.94
N PRO A 188 0.25 -2.45 -9.64
CA PRO A 188 -0.66 -3.56 -9.99
C PRO A 188 -0.87 -4.59 -8.88
N GLU A 189 -0.08 -4.56 -7.80
CA GLU A 189 -0.11 -5.55 -6.72
C GLU A 189 -0.22 -4.87 -5.36
N LEU A 190 -0.91 -5.53 -4.43
CA LEU A 190 -0.84 -5.22 -3.00
C LEU A 190 0.19 -6.16 -2.38
N VAL A 191 1.21 -5.60 -1.73
CA VAL A 191 2.35 -6.35 -1.21
C VAL A 191 2.36 -6.31 0.30
N ARG A 192 2.28 -7.49 0.94
CA ARG A 192 2.44 -7.68 2.38
C ARG A 192 3.89 -8.05 2.71
N GLY A 193 4.40 -7.56 3.83
CA GLY A 193 5.76 -7.85 4.29
C GLY A 193 6.83 -6.92 3.74
N ALA A 194 6.47 -5.92 2.93
CA ALA A 194 7.41 -4.89 2.49
C ALA A 194 7.75 -3.94 3.65
N ASP A 195 9.01 -3.51 3.71
CA ASP A 195 9.45 -2.44 4.63
C ASP A 195 9.01 -1.08 4.09
N TYR A 196 7.75 -0.71 4.35
CA TYR A 196 7.16 0.55 3.87
C TYR A 196 7.84 1.80 4.46
N ASN A 197 8.70 1.66 5.47
CA ASN A 197 9.51 2.75 6.00
C ASN A 197 10.81 2.98 5.22
N ASN A 198 11.15 2.09 4.27
CA ASN A 198 12.35 2.21 3.45
C ASN A 198 12.12 1.66 2.02
N LEU A 199 11.14 2.22 1.33
CA LEU A 199 10.82 1.88 -0.07
C LEU A 199 11.23 3.00 -1.03
N GLN A 200 11.86 2.63 -2.13
CA GLN A 200 12.13 3.54 -3.23
C GLN A 200 10.87 3.72 -4.08
N ILE A 201 10.35 4.95 -4.10
CA ILE A 201 9.23 5.36 -4.95
C ILE A 201 9.82 5.97 -6.21
N THR A 202 9.38 5.49 -7.39
CA THR A 202 9.90 5.97 -8.66
C THR A 202 8.76 6.18 -9.66
N GLY A 203 8.63 7.43 -10.14
CA GLY A 203 7.75 7.79 -11.26
C GLY A 203 8.51 7.74 -12.58
N ARG A 204 7.91 7.11 -13.59
CA ARG A 204 8.45 7.12 -14.97
C ARG A 204 7.40 7.64 -15.94
N HIS A 205 7.85 8.49 -16.87
CA HIS A 205 7.04 8.98 -17.96
C HIS A 205 7.74 8.65 -19.27
N ASN A 206 7.09 7.90 -20.15
CA ASN A 206 7.69 7.39 -21.40
C ASN A 206 9.04 6.66 -21.19
N GLY A 207 9.16 5.92 -20.08
CA GLY A 207 10.37 5.17 -19.73
C GLY A 207 11.44 5.98 -18.98
N GLU A 208 11.38 7.30 -19.00
CA GLU A 208 12.32 8.16 -18.27
C GLU A 208 11.90 8.37 -16.83
N VAL A 209 12.85 8.36 -15.90
CA VAL A 209 12.59 8.66 -14.48
C VAL A 209 12.34 10.15 -14.35
N VAL A 210 11.16 10.50 -13.87
CA VAL A 210 10.72 11.90 -13.67
C VAL A 210 10.47 12.24 -12.21
N GLN A 211 10.37 11.23 -11.35
CA GLN A 211 10.22 11.35 -9.90
C GLN A 211 10.95 10.21 -9.21
N GLY A 212 11.61 10.49 -8.10
CA GLY A 212 12.29 9.50 -7.28
C GLY A 212 12.45 9.99 -5.86
N GLN A 213 11.92 9.21 -4.88
CA GLN A 213 12.01 9.52 -3.46
C GLN A 213 12.00 8.22 -2.64
N ASN A 214 12.60 8.23 -1.47
CA ASN A 214 12.53 7.11 -0.54
C ASN A 214 11.52 7.41 0.57
N SER A 215 10.71 6.42 0.98
CA SER A 215 9.73 6.60 2.06
C SER A 215 10.36 6.94 3.41
N SER A 216 11.64 6.63 3.62
CA SER A 216 12.40 7.07 4.81
C SER A 216 12.56 8.59 4.92
N ASP A 217 12.30 9.35 3.84
CA ASP A 217 12.37 10.80 3.84
C ASP A 217 11.03 11.48 4.21
N MET A 218 10.00 10.69 4.53
CA MET A 218 8.73 11.22 5.03
C MET A 218 8.92 11.99 6.33
N ILE A 219 8.13 13.05 6.49
CA ILE A 219 8.09 13.89 7.70
C ILE A 219 7.34 13.15 8.81
N PHE A 220 6.16 12.61 8.49
CA PHE A 220 5.37 11.75 9.34
C PHE A 220 5.40 10.34 8.76
N GLY A 221 5.84 9.36 9.57
CA GLY A 221 5.87 7.94 9.18
C GLY A 221 4.46 7.35 9.05
N MET A 222 4.36 6.15 8.45
CA MET A 222 3.06 5.51 8.24
C MET A 222 2.36 5.17 9.55
N GLU A 223 3.09 4.76 10.58
CA GLU A 223 2.55 4.49 11.92
C GLU A 223 1.99 5.75 12.57
N GLU A 224 2.70 6.88 12.44
CA GLU A 224 2.22 8.16 12.95
C GLU A 224 0.93 8.60 12.23
N MET A 225 0.86 8.40 10.91
CA MET A 225 -0.33 8.74 10.12
C MET A 225 -1.52 7.86 10.47
N VAL A 226 -1.34 6.54 10.54
CA VAL A 226 -2.42 5.62 10.94
C VAL A 226 -2.91 5.93 12.35
N SER A 227 -1.99 6.17 13.29
CA SER A 227 -2.32 6.60 14.64
C SER A 227 -3.12 7.90 14.64
N TYR A 228 -2.62 8.92 13.96
CA TYR A 228 -3.26 10.25 13.90
C TYR A 228 -4.66 10.18 13.28
N ILE A 229 -4.82 9.50 12.14
CA ILE A 229 -6.12 9.38 11.46
C ILE A 229 -7.10 8.61 12.34
N SER A 230 -6.66 7.52 12.99
CA SER A 230 -7.52 6.66 13.80
C SER A 230 -8.08 7.32 15.06
N GLN A 231 -7.51 8.45 15.50
CA GLN A 231 -8.05 9.24 16.60
C GLN A 231 -9.32 10.02 16.23
N TYR A 232 -9.52 10.31 14.96
CA TYR A 232 -10.64 11.12 14.47
C TYR A 232 -11.60 10.34 13.60
N PHE A 233 -11.12 9.27 12.96
CA PHE A 233 -11.87 8.46 12.01
C PHE A 233 -11.66 6.98 12.31
N VAL A 234 -12.66 6.18 12.03
CA VAL A 234 -12.53 4.73 12.04
C VAL A 234 -12.03 4.29 10.68
N LEU A 235 -10.91 3.58 10.65
CA LEU A 235 -10.40 2.95 9.43
C LEU A 235 -10.85 1.48 9.43
N GLU A 236 -11.41 1.03 8.33
CA GLU A 236 -11.85 -0.36 8.15
C GLU A 236 -10.85 -1.14 7.27
N PRO A 237 -10.82 -2.49 7.33
CA PRO A 237 -10.02 -3.28 6.39
C PRO A 237 -10.29 -2.91 4.95
N GLY A 238 -9.22 -2.67 4.18
CA GLY A 238 -9.29 -2.23 2.79
C GLY A 238 -9.26 -0.71 2.60
N ASP A 239 -9.45 0.10 3.63
CA ASP A 239 -9.25 1.55 3.53
C ASP A 239 -7.77 1.87 3.26
N MET A 240 -7.52 3.01 2.66
CA MET A 240 -6.22 3.38 2.12
C MET A 240 -5.82 4.80 2.52
#